data_14db61dd2d0d8698d1a1d6fc5059fed8
#
_entry.id   14db61dd2d0d8698d1a1d6fc5059fed8
#
_cell.length_a   1.000
_cell.length_b   1.000
_cell.length_c   1.000
_cell.angle_alpha   90.00
_cell.angle_beta   90.00
_cell.angle_gamma   90.00
#
_symmetry.space_group_name_H-M   'P 1'
#
loop_
_entity.id
_entity.type
_entity.pdbx_description
1 polymer ?
#
loop_
_entity_poly.entity_id
_entity_poly.type
_entity_poly.pdbx_seq_one_letter_code
_entity_poly.pdbx_strand_id
1 'polypeptide(L)'
;RIAFNRFLDYCCNYEDFPSYWRPLDSKVAGERDDLIGENKRIGYPLTDAQIGRLVDNFGENDQAQRWKFAAQLCAVYGLRPEEINHLVLRNSKKELWCTYQKKNSKFKERKLLPLAVRDIDGKPFDWNYNLVQRLAAGEKLPENKGKGGQNFVEYLRRKSIKNTWLSICAEAEAEGLECVPYSFRHRYAYVAHTRPQKNGTYRTLKQIADMMGHDTDTKNKNYARFQTKNLDMASDLEELQEELV
;
A
#
# COMPACT_ATOMS: atom_id res chain seq x y z
N ARG A 1 10.95 -7.45 -21.76
CA ARG A 1 9.96 -7.04 -22.76
C ARG A 1 10.45 -5.85 -23.59
N ILE A 2 10.79 -4.68 -22.97
CA ILE A 2 11.24 -3.46 -23.70
C ILE A 2 12.48 -3.71 -24.57
N ALA A 3 13.49 -4.39 -24.06
CA ALA A 3 14.70 -4.72 -24.83
C ALA A 3 14.41 -5.67 -26.00
N PHE A 4 13.56 -6.67 -25.78
CA PHE A 4 13.15 -7.62 -26.81
C PHE A 4 12.32 -6.93 -27.90
N ASN A 5 11.39 -6.07 -27.57
CA ASN A 5 10.61 -5.31 -28.54
C ASN A 5 11.51 -4.41 -29.41
N ARG A 6 12.50 -3.74 -28.80
CA ARG A 6 13.48 -2.94 -29.55
C ARG A 6 14.33 -3.78 -30.49
N PHE A 7 14.69 -5.00 -30.08
CA PHE A 7 15.41 -5.94 -30.94
C PHE A 7 14.56 -6.36 -32.13
N LEU A 8 13.29 -6.71 -31.92
CA LEU A 8 12.37 -7.04 -33.03
C LEU A 8 12.13 -5.86 -33.96
N ASP A 9 11.96 -4.65 -33.43
CA ASP A 9 11.86 -3.44 -34.25
C ASP A 9 13.11 -3.22 -35.10
N TYR A 10 14.30 -3.41 -34.53
CA TYR A 10 15.55 -3.36 -35.26
C TYR A 10 15.59 -4.38 -36.38
N CYS A 11 15.28 -5.64 -36.09
CA CYS A 11 15.25 -6.72 -37.10
C CYS A 11 14.29 -6.41 -38.26
N CYS A 12 13.10 -5.89 -37.97
CA CYS A 12 12.14 -5.54 -39.02
C CYS A 12 12.50 -4.28 -39.83
N ASN A 13 13.27 -3.35 -39.24
CA ASN A 13 13.59 -2.08 -39.90
C ASN A 13 14.93 -2.13 -40.65
N TYR A 14 15.87 -2.98 -40.26
CA TYR A 14 17.25 -2.94 -40.76
C TYR A 14 17.79 -4.32 -41.23
N GLU A 15 17.13 -5.42 -40.87
CA GLU A 15 17.60 -6.78 -41.21
C GLU A 15 16.58 -7.55 -42.02
N ASP A 16 15.65 -6.88 -42.70
CA ASP A 16 14.63 -7.44 -43.62
C ASP A 16 13.77 -8.56 -43.01
N PHE A 17 13.60 -8.57 -41.67
CA PHE A 17 12.69 -9.51 -41.03
C PHE A 17 11.23 -9.21 -41.38
N PRO A 18 10.37 -10.25 -41.49
CA PRO A 18 8.97 -10.06 -41.83
C PRO A 18 8.24 -9.11 -40.90
N SER A 19 7.44 -8.19 -41.46
CA SER A 19 6.73 -7.15 -40.68
C SER A 19 5.77 -7.70 -39.62
N TYR A 20 5.32 -8.93 -39.72
CA TYR A 20 4.49 -9.59 -38.68
C TYR A 20 5.26 -9.94 -37.41
N TRP A 21 6.59 -9.82 -37.39
CA TRP A 21 7.42 -9.94 -36.18
C TRP A 21 7.48 -8.63 -35.40
N ARG A 22 7.00 -7.54 -36.02
CA ARG A 22 7.01 -6.22 -35.35
C ARG A 22 6.21 -6.30 -34.06
N PRO A 23 6.73 -5.73 -32.95
CA PRO A 23 5.99 -5.70 -31.69
C PRO A 23 4.62 -5.06 -31.87
N LEU A 24 3.62 -5.59 -31.20
CA LEU A 24 2.31 -4.97 -31.15
C LEU A 24 2.41 -3.58 -30.51
N ASP A 25 1.64 -2.63 -31.02
CA ASP A 25 1.46 -1.34 -30.36
C ASP A 25 1.13 -1.53 -28.89
N SER A 26 1.63 -0.64 -28.06
CA SER A 26 1.48 -0.75 -26.59
C SER A 26 0.03 -0.78 -26.14
N LYS A 27 -0.87 -0.14 -26.92
CA LYS A 27 -2.31 -0.14 -26.64
C LYS A 27 -2.92 -1.51 -26.98
N VAL A 28 -2.62 -2.07 -28.16
CA VAL A 28 -3.08 -3.38 -28.59
C VAL A 28 -2.51 -4.49 -27.71
N ALA A 29 -1.23 -4.37 -27.31
CA ALA A 29 -0.61 -5.29 -26.36
C ALA A 29 -1.27 -5.24 -24.98
N GLY A 30 -1.71 -4.06 -24.52
CA GLY A 30 -2.45 -3.88 -23.28
C GLY A 30 -3.83 -4.51 -23.32
N GLU A 31 -4.58 -4.30 -24.40
CA GLU A 31 -5.90 -4.92 -24.61
C GLU A 31 -5.81 -6.46 -24.68
N ARG A 32 -4.74 -6.99 -25.28
CA ARG A 32 -4.49 -8.44 -25.34
C ARG A 32 -4.08 -9.02 -23.99
N ASP A 33 -3.27 -8.32 -23.22
CA ASP A 33 -2.91 -8.71 -21.85
C ASP A 33 -4.16 -8.73 -20.95
N ASP A 34 -5.11 -7.80 -21.15
CA ASP A 34 -6.41 -7.78 -20.45
C ASP A 34 -7.32 -8.96 -20.87
N LEU A 35 -7.29 -9.38 -22.14
CA LEU A 35 -8.06 -10.52 -22.67
C LEU A 35 -7.48 -11.88 -22.26
N ILE A 36 -6.16 -12.00 -22.14
CA ILE A 36 -5.48 -13.24 -21.70
C ILE A 36 -5.65 -13.45 -20.19
N GLY A 37 -6.18 -12.42 -19.48
CA GLY A 37 -6.40 -12.53 -18.05
C GLY A 37 -5.10 -12.87 -17.32
N GLU A 38 -4.05 -12.05 -17.49
CA GLU A 38 -3.02 -12.05 -16.46
C GLU A 38 -3.75 -11.83 -15.15
N ASN A 39 -3.84 -12.88 -14.34
CA ASN A 39 -4.38 -12.83 -12.99
C ASN A 39 -3.58 -11.78 -12.23
N LYS A 40 -3.99 -10.51 -12.32
CA LYS A 40 -3.45 -9.45 -11.51
C LYS A 40 -3.71 -9.87 -10.08
N ARG A 41 -2.68 -10.46 -9.46
CA ARG A 41 -2.78 -10.88 -8.08
C ARG A 41 -3.28 -9.69 -7.26
N ILE A 42 -4.37 -9.94 -6.57
CA ILE A 42 -5.00 -8.92 -5.75
C ILE A 42 -4.11 -8.70 -4.52
N GLY A 43 -3.72 -7.47 -4.25
CA GLY A 43 -2.84 -7.17 -3.11
C GLY A 43 -3.51 -7.46 -1.77
N TYR A 44 -2.81 -8.12 -0.89
CA TYR A 44 -3.26 -8.49 0.46
C TYR A 44 -3.23 -7.30 1.42
N PRO A 45 -4.31 -6.98 2.15
CA PRO A 45 -4.26 -6.02 3.25
C PRO A 45 -3.73 -6.72 4.51
N LEU A 46 -2.54 -6.35 5.00
CA LEU A 46 -2.02 -6.88 6.25
C LEU A 46 -3.03 -6.66 7.39
N THR A 47 -3.16 -7.63 8.26
CA THR A 47 -3.92 -7.46 9.51
C THR A 47 -3.10 -6.70 10.56
N ASP A 48 -3.76 -6.07 11.53
CA ASP A 48 -3.10 -5.40 12.65
C ASP A 48 -2.24 -6.37 13.46
N ALA A 49 -2.70 -7.60 13.66
CA ALA A 49 -1.95 -8.67 14.35
C ALA A 49 -0.67 -9.09 13.59
N GLN A 50 -0.75 -9.20 12.25
CA GLN A 50 0.43 -9.49 11.42
C GLN A 50 1.46 -8.37 11.50
N ILE A 51 1.02 -7.09 11.52
CA ILE A 51 1.91 -5.95 11.67
C ILE A 51 2.55 -5.95 13.05
N GLY A 52 1.81 -6.21 14.13
CA GLY A 52 2.35 -6.37 15.48
C GLY A 52 3.44 -7.44 15.51
N ARG A 53 3.11 -8.66 15.04
CA ARG A 53 4.05 -9.77 14.92
C ARG A 53 5.30 -9.41 14.10
N LEU A 54 5.14 -8.68 13.00
CA LEU A 54 6.25 -8.25 12.18
C LEU A 54 7.14 -7.24 12.93
N VAL A 55 6.54 -6.24 13.57
CA VAL A 55 7.24 -5.18 14.31
C VAL A 55 8.05 -5.77 15.48
N ASP A 56 7.52 -6.76 16.17
CA ASP A 56 8.17 -7.42 17.31
C ASP A 56 9.37 -8.30 16.89
N ASN A 57 9.41 -8.76 15.63
CA ASN A 57 10.44 -9.63 15.12
C ASN A 57 11.58 -8.91 14.39
N PHE A 58 11.61 -7.58 14.33
CA PHE A 58 12.77 -6.86 13.85
C PHE A 58 13.95 -7.02 14.84
N GLY A 59 15.17 -7.22 14.29
CA GLY A 59 16.36 -7.33 15.13
C GLY A 59 16.75 -6.00 15.80
N GLU A 60 17.68 -6.09 16.76
CA GLU A 60 18.08 -4.95 17.62
C GLU A 60 19.19 -4.05 17.01
N ASN A 61 19.80 -4.47 15.89
CA ASN A 61 20.85 -3.64 15.27
C ASN A 61 20.26 -2.37 14.62
N ASP A 62 21.07 -1.34 14.46
CA ASP A 62 20.69 -0.02 13.97
C ASP A 62 19.93 -0.09 12.62
N GLN A 63 20.38 -0.93 11.69
CA GLN A 63 19.71 -1.11 10.41
C GLN A 63 18.30 -1.70 10.58
N ALA A 64 18.14 -2.68 11.46
CA ALA A 64 16.86 -3.31 11.73
C ALA A 64 15.89 -2.32 12.37
N GLN A 65 16.35 -1.52 13.31
CA GLN A 65 15.54 -0.50 13.98
C GLN A 65 15.07 0.59 12.99
N ARG A 66 15.93 1.01 12.06
CA ARG A 66 15.52 1.94 10.98
C ARG A 66 14.42 1.34 10.10
N TRP A 67 14.52 0.07 9.72
CA TRP A 67 13.50 -0.59 8.91
C TRP A 67 12.22 -0.87 9.71
N LYS A 68 12.34 -1.19 11.01
CA LYS A 68 11.21 -1.28 11.93
C LYS A 68 10.43 0.04 11.94
N PHE A 69 11.14 1.16 12.11
CA PHE A 69 10.55 2.49 12.09
C PHE A 69 9.86 2.81 10.76
N ALA A 70 10.49 2.48 9.64
CA ALA A 70 9.89 2.63 8.31
C ALA A 70 8.62 1.78 8.14
N ALA A 71 8.61 0.53 8.62
CA ALA A 71 7.44 -0.35 8.59
C ALA A 71 6.29 0.21 9.43
N GLN A 72 6.57 0.73 10.63
CA GLN A 72 5.60 1.39 11.50
C GLN A 72 4.97 2.62 10.82
N LEU A 73 5.78 3.46 10.19
CA LEU A 73 5.30 4.61 9.42
C LEU A 73 4.42 4.18 8.22
N CYS A 74 4.84 3.16 7.47
CA CYS A 74 4.03 2.62 6.38
C CYS A 74 2.68 2.08 6.87
N ALA A 75 2.66 1.40 8.00
CA ALA A 75 1.44 0.83 8.57
C ALA A 75 0.46 1.92 9.02
N VAL A 76 0.95 2.93 9.75
CA VAL A 76 0.11 3.97 10.37
C VAL A 76 -0.34 5.02 9.37
N TYR A 77 0.51 5.39 8.41
CA TYR A 77 0.23 6.48 7.45
C TYR A 77 -0.07 6.01 6.03
N GLY A 78 -0.07 4.70 5.79
CA GLY A 78 -0.37 4.14 4.47
C GLY A 78 0.61 4.57 3.39
N LEU A 79 1.90 4.71 3.74
CA LEU A 79 2.92 5.14 2.81
C LEU A 79 3.21 4.09 1.75
N ARG A 80 3.51 4.54 0.54
CA ARG A 80 4.23 3.71 -0.42
C ARG A 80 5.68 3.53 0.06
N PRO A 81 6.34 2.41 -0.24
CA PRO A 81 7.74 2.23 0.13
C PRO A 81 8.65 3.40 -0.33
N GLU A 82 8.39 4.00 -1.49
CA GLU A 82 9.15 5.13 -2.01
C GLU A 82 8.93 6.43 -1.24
N GLU A 83 7.77 6.57 -0.61
CA GLU A 83 7.38 7.79 0.11
C GLU A 83 8.16 8.00 1.41
N ILE A 84 8.82 6.94 1.94
CA ILE A 84 9.60 6.99 3.18
C ILE A 84 10.69 8.07 3.12
N ASN A 85 11.32 8.29 1.96
CA ASN A 85 12.38 9.28 1.79
C ASN A 85 11.85 10.71 1.52
N HIS A 86 10.55 10.89 1.48
CA HIS A 86 9.89 12.16 1.12
C HIS A 86 9.00 12.67 2.24
N LEU A 87 9.38 12.39 3.49
CA LEU A 87 8.66 12.84 4.67
C LEU A 87 9.19 14.17 5.17
N VAL A 88 8.32 15.13 5.42
CA VAL A 88 8.65 16.42 6.00
C VAL A 88 7.74 16.75 7.18
N LEU A 89 8.31 17.39 8.19
CA LEU A 89 7.57 17.87 9.34
C LEU A 89 7.20 19.35 9.14
N ARG A 90 5.95 19.69 9.44
CA ARG A 90 5.42 21.05 9.37
C ARG A 90 4.75 21.45 10.69
N ASN A 91 4.31 22.68 10.76
CA ASN A 91 3.59 23.22 11.92
C ASN A 91 4.32 22.94 13.23
N SER A 92 5.54 23.49 13.36
CA SER A 92 6.41 23.26 14.51
C SER A 92 6.64 21.77 14.82
N LYS A 93 6.84 20.97 13.79
CA LYS A 93 7.07 19.52 13.86
C LYS A 93 5.90 18.69 14.41
N LYS A 94 4.68 19.24 14.38
CA LYS A 94 3.46 18.53 14.85
C LYS A 94 2.74 17.78 13.76
N GLU A 95 3.01 18.10 12.47
CA GLU A 95 2.34 17.53 11.31
C GLU A 95 3.33 16.81 10.41
N LEU A 96 2.96 15.61 9.99
CA LEU A 96 3.73 14.83 9.00
C LEU A 96 3.11 15.02 7.63
N TRP A 97 3.96 15.33 6.66
CA TRP A 97 3.60 15.53 5.25
C TRP A 97 4.45 14.65 4.34
N CYS A 98 3.88 14.22 3.23
CA CYS A 98 4.58 13.53 2.16
C CYS A 98 4.68 14.45 0.94
N THR A 99 5.91 14.70 0.50
CA THR A 99 6.23 15.54 -0.66
C THR A 99 6.50 14.72 -1.93
N TYR A 100 6.34 13.39 -1.86
CA TYR A 100 6.54 12.52 -3.01
C TYR A 100 5.54 12.83 -4.13
N GLN A 101 6.07 13.11 -5.32
CA GLN A 101 5.28 13.36 -6.52
C GLN A 101 5.53 12.25 -7.54
N LYS A 102 4.51 11.48 -7.86
CA LYS A 102 4.56 10.54 -8.98
C LYS A 102 4.53 11.32 -10.30
N LYS A 103 5.32 10.91 -11.28
CA LYS A 103 5.60 11.62 -12.54
C LYS A 103 4.36 12.16 -13.29
N ASN A 104 3.19 11.54 -13.11
CA ASN A 104 1.93 11.94 -13.77
C ASN A 104 0.81 12.26 -12.75
N SER A 105 1.15 12.55 -11.50
CA SER A 105 0.17 12.84 -10.46
C SER A 105 -0.15 14.34 -10.39
N LYS A 106 -1.42 14.68 -10.27
CA LYS A 106 -1.88 16.04 -9.98
C LYS A 106 -1.60 16.48 -8.54
N PHE A 107 -1.38 15.51 -7.63
CA PHE A 107 -1.09 15.76 -6.22
C PHE A 107 0.39 16.07 -6.03
N LYS A 108 0.68 17.26 -5.50
CA LYS A 108 2.06 17.70 -5.25
C LYS A 108 2.57 17.25 -3.89
N GLU A 109 1.74 17.31 -2.89
CA GLU A 109 2.04 16.92 -1.51
C GLU A 109 0.74 16.68 -0.73
N ARG A 110 0.83 15.94 0.38
CA ARG A 110 -0.32 15.70 1.24
C ARG A 110 0.05 15.63 2.70
N LYS A 111 -0.86 16.07 3.54
CA LYS A 111 -0.82 15.82 4.98
C LYS A 111 -1.12 14.35 5.23
N LEU A 112 -0.33 13.71 6.06
CA LEU A 112 -0.49 12.33 6.44
C LEU A 112 -1.36 12.23 7.70
N LEU A 113 -2.42 11.42 7.61
CA LEU A 113 -3.35 11.19 8.72
C LEU A 113 -3.12 9.78 9.27
N PRO A 114 -2.92 9.62 10.60
CA PRO A 114 -2.64 8.32 11.18
C PRO A 114 -3.89 7.44 11.30
N LEU A 115 -3.75 6.16 10.99
CA LEU A 115 -4.70 5.10 11.33
C LEU A 115 -3.98 4.06 12.19
N ALA A 116 -4.20 4.13 13.49
CA ALA A 116 -3.50 3.32 14.46
C ALA A 116 -3.61 1.81 14.17
N VAL A 117 -2.49 1.11 14.32
CA VAL A 117 -2.44 -0.35 14.39
C VAL A 117 -2.81 -0.78 15.80
N ARG A 118 -3.66 -1.80 15.92
CA ARG A 118 -4.23 -2.23 17.20
C ARG A 118 -3.85 -3.68 17.50
N ASP A 119 -3.78 -3.99 18.79
CA ASP A 119 -3.64 -5.35 19.27
C ASP A 119 -4.97 -6.14 19.15
N ILE A 120 -4.96 -7.36 19.67
CA ILE A 120 -6.13 -8.26 19.65
C ILE A 120 -7.31 -7.72 20.47
N ASP A 121 -7.02 -6.93 21.50
CA ASP A 121 -8.04 -6.31 22.36
C ASP A 121 -8.56 -4.98 21.78
N GLY A 122 -8.09 -4.61 20.58
CA GLY A 122 -8.45 -3.37 19.90
C GLY A 122 -7.74 -2.13 20.44
N LYS A 123 -6.78 -2.29 21.36
CA LYS A 123 -5.98 -1.19 21.91
C LYS A 123 -4.86 -0.83 20.92
N PRO A 124 -4.63 0.46 20.62
CA PRO A 124 -3.49 0.86 19.81
C PRO A 124 -2.17 0.50 20.47
N PHE A 125 -1.22 -0.06 19.70
CA PHE A 125 0.15 -0.24 20.17
C PHE A 125 0.77 1.10 20.57
N ASP A 126 1.58 1.16 21.61
CA ASP A 126 2.15 2.39 22.16
C ASP A 126 3.01 3.15 21.14
N TRP A 127 3.71 2.44 20.26
CA TRP A 127 4.54 3.04 19.22
C TRP A 127 3.75 3.87 18.18
N ASN A 128 2.42 3.72 18.07
CA ASN A 128 1.61 4.57 17.18
C ASN A 128 1.67 6.05 17.57
N TYR A 129 1.84 6.34 18.84
CA TYR A 129 1.71 7.70 19.38
C TYR A 129 2.99 8.54 19.26
N ASN A 130 4.14 7.92 19.05
CA ASN A 130 5.44 8.61 19.09
C ASN A 130 6.16 8.73 17.74
N LEU A 131 5.56 8.27 16.63
CA LEU A 131 6.23 8.24 15.33
C LEU A 131 6.66 9.61 14.82
N VAL A 132 5.80 10.63 15.00
CA VAL A 132 6.11 12.02 14.61
C VAL A 132 7.18 12.62 15.53
N GLN A 133 7.12 12.35 16.83
CA GLN A 133 8.11 12.79 17.81
C GLN A 133 9.48 12.18 17.53
N ARG A 134 9.54 10.89 17.18
CA ARG A 134 10.78 10.19 16.81
C ARG A 134 11.42 10.81 15.55
N LEU A 135 10.63 11.11 14.53
CA LEU A 135 11.10 11.87 13.36
C LEU A 135 11.61 13.27 13.74
N ALA A 136 10.86 13.97 14.62
CA ALA A 136 11.23 15.30 15.09
C ALA A 136 12.53 15.31 15.92
N ALA A 137 12.81 14.22 16.63
CA ALA A 137 14.05 13.98 17.36
C ALA A 137 15.21 13.58 16.44
N GLY A 138 14.99 13.41 15.14
CA GLY A 138 16.02 13.08 14.16
C GLY A 138 16.32 11.58 14.04
N GLU A 139 15.39 10.71 14.48
CA GLU A 139 15.55 9.27 14.26
C GLU A 139 15.66 8.96 12.76
N LYS A 140 16.70 8.23 12.40
CA LYS A 140 17.06 8.01 11.00
C LYS A 140 16.17 6.94 10.36
N LEU A 141 15.69 7.23 9.16
CA LEU A 141 15.04 6.27 8.29
C LEU A 141 16.09 5.52 7.44
N PRO A 142 15.75 4.31 6.95
CA PRO A 142 16.65 3.60 6.05
C PRO A 142 16.71 4.32 4.71
N GLU A 143 17.85 4.24 4.03
CA GLU A 143 17.93 4.66 2.62
C GLU A 143 17.16 3.66 1.76
N ASN A 144 16.04 4.10 1.22
CA ASN A 144 15.20 3.29 0.33
C ASN A 144 15.44 3.73 -1.12
N LYS A 145 16.52 3.23 -1.72
CA LYS A 145 16.92 3.50 -3.11
C LYS A 145 16.24 2.49 -4.05
N GLY A 146 16.10 2.87 -5.31
CA GLY A 146 15.54 2.02 -6.36
C GLY A 146 14.07 2.28 -6.67
N LYS A 147 13.57 1.63 -7.73
CA LYS A 147 12.17 1.74 -8.13
C LYS A 147 11.29 0.86 -7.23
N GLY A 148 10.14 1.39 -6.83
CA GLY A 148 9.13 0.63 -6.10
C GLY A 148 9.54 0.22 -4.68
N GLY A 149 10.51 0.91 -4.07
CA GLY A 149 10.95 0.57 -2.72
C GLY A 149 11.68 -0.78 -2.64
N GLN A 150 12.46 -1.12 -3.66
CA GLN A 150 13.15 -2.40 -3.78
C GLN A 150 13.95 -2.78 -2.54
N ASN A 151 14.65 -1.83 -1.91
CA ASN A 151 15.44 -2.11 -0.70
C ASN A 151 14.55 -2.59 0.45
N PHE A 152 13.31 -2.11 0.56
CA PHE A 152 12.37 -2.59 1.56
C PHE A 152 11.93 -4.04 1.28
N VAL A 153 11.63 -4.36 0.02
CA VAL A 153 11.35 -5.75 -0.41
C VAL A 153 12.50 -6.68 -0.05
N GLU A 154 13.72 -6.28 -0.40
CA GLU A 154 14.92 -7.07 -0.14
C GLU A 154 15.18 -7.24 1.35
N TYR A 155 14.95 -6.19 2.15
CA TYR A 155 15.14 -6.27 3.58
C TYR A 155 14.17 -7.27 4.23
N LEU A 156 12.88 -7.21 3.89
CA LEU A 156 11.87 -8.12 4.42
C LEU A 156 12.12 -9.58 4.04
N ARG A 157 12.79 -9.83 2.90
CA ARG A 157 13.15 -11.17 2.43
C ARG A 157 14.49 -11.69 2.97
N ARG A 158 15.19 -10.89 3.79
CA ARG A 158 16.51 -11.24 4.35
C ARG A 158 16.48 -11.07 5.86
N LYS A 159 17.59 -11.47 6.49
CA LYS A 159 17.85 -11.27 7.93
C LYS A 159 16.83 -11.96 8.84
N SER A 160 16.77 -11.53 10.09
CA SER A 160 15.92 -12.11 11.12
C SER A 160 14.43 -12.05 10.80
N ILE A 161 13.98 -10.99 10.12
CA ILE A 161 12.57 -10.75 9.77
C ILE A 161 12.02 -11.69 8.69
N LYS A 162 12.91 -12.36 7.92
CA LYS A 162 12.55 -13.18 6.76
C LYS A 162 11.47 -14.21 7.07
N ASN A 163 11.63 -14.96 8.15
CA ASN A 163 10.70 -16.06 8.47
C ASN A 163 9.30 -15.53 8.80
N THR A 164 9.23 -14.45 9.57
CA THR A 164 7.94 -13.78 9.88
C THR A 164 7.30 -13.24 8.61
N TRP A 165 8.06 -12.60 7.74
CA TRP A 165 7.55 -12.07 6.47
C TRP A 165 7.04 -13.19 5.55
N LEU A 166 7.80 -14.28 5.38
CA LEU A 166 7.39 -15.40 4.55
C LEU A 166 6.16 -16.13 5.10
N SER A 167 6.01 -16.24 6.43
CA SER A 167 4.80 -16.76 7.05
C SER A 167 3.58 -15.91 6.69
N ILE A 168 3.69 -14.58 6.76
CA ILE A 168 2.61 -13.68 6.37
C ILE A 168 2.30 -13.78 4.86
N CYS A 169 3.33 -13.93 4.02
CA CYS A 169 3.13 -14.16 2.59
C CYS A 169 2.38 -15.47 2.31
N ALA A 170 2.69 -16.55 3.03
CA ALA A 170 2.00 -17.83 2.90
C ALA A 170 0.54 -17.74 3.36
N GLU A 171 0.25 -17.01 4.45
CA GLU A 171 -1.12 -16.72 4.90
C GLU A 171 -1.92 -16.00 3.80
N ALA A 172 -1.32 -14.99 3.16
CA ALA A 172 -1.95 -14.27 2.05
C ALA A 172 -2.17 -15.15 0.81
N GLU A 173 -1.21 -16.00 0.49
CA GLU A 173 -1.30 -16.93 -0.65
C GLU A 173 -2.41 -17.96 -0.45
N ALA A 174 -2.63 -18.43 0.77
CA ALA A 174 -3.74 -19.31 1.12
C ALA A 174 -5.13 -18.67 0.86
N GLU A 175 -5.20 -17.33 0.89
CA GLU A 175 -6.40 -16.56 0.52
C GLU A 175 -6.44 -16.20 -0.99
N GLY A 176 -5.48 -16.68 -1.80
CA GLY A 176 -5.34 -16.31 -3.22
C GLY A 176 -4.87 -14.87 -3.46
N LEU A 177 -4.26 -14.24 -2.45
CA LEU A 177 -3.84 -12.84 -2.47
C LEU A 177 -2.30 -12.71 -2.47
N GLU A 178 -1.78 -11.56 -2.90
CA GLU A 178 -0.34 -11.31 -2.93
C GLU A 178 0.09 -10.36 -1.81
N CYS A 179 1.02 -10.82 -0.96
CA CYS A 179 1.64 -10.02 0.06
C CYS A 179 2.99 -9.45 -0.42
N VAL A 180 3.05 -8.13 -0.48
CA VAL A 180 4.22 -7.34 -0.87
C VAL A 180 4.35 -6.15 0.09
N PRO A 181 5.47 -5.40 0.13
CA PRO A 181 5.56 -4.21 1.00
C PRO A 181 4.44 -3.18 0.80
N TYR A 182 3.82 -3.16 -0.37
CA TYR A 182 2.64 -2.34 -0.63
C TYR A 182 1.40 -2.78 0.18
N SER A 183 1.42 -3.96 0.77
CA SER A 183 0.35 -4.51 1.62
C SER A 183 0.11 -3.70 2.91
N PHE A 184 1.11 -2.97 3.41
CA PHE A 184 0.90 -1.97 4.46
C PHE A 184 -0.09 -0.88 4.03
N ARG A 185 0.01 -0.44 2.78
CA ARG A 185 -0.89 0.57 2.23
C ARG A 185 -2.27 -0.02 1.91
N HIS A 186 -2.36 -1.29 1.53
CA HIS A 186 -3.64 -1.99 1.40
C HIS A 186 -4.36 -2.10 2.75
N ARG A 187 -3.63 -2.41 3.83
CA ARG A 187 -4.18 -2.37 5.20
C ARG A 187 -4.71 -0.99 5.55
N TYR A 188 -3.94 0.06 5.28
CA TYR A 188 -4.38 1.43 5.56
C TYR A 188 -5.68 1.75 4.82
N ALA A 189 -5.78 1.40 3.54
CA ALA A 189 -7.00 1.57 2.77
C ALA A 189 -8.17 0.77 3.36
N TYR A 190 -7.95 -0.50 3.70
CA TYR A 190 -8.95 -1.35 4.32
C TYR A 190 -9.49 -0.73 5.62
N VAL A 191 -8.60 -0.35 6.54
CA VAL A 191 -8.98 0.28 7.80
C VAL A 191 -9.69 1.63 7.59
N ALA A 192 -9.26 2.41 6.60
CA ALA A 192 -9.91 3.68 6.28
C ALA A 192 -11.38 3.50 5.82
N HIS A 193 -11.68 2.37 5.16
CA HIS A 193 -13.03 2.03 4.72
C HIS A 193 -13.89 1.40 5.81
N THR A 194 -13.30 0.52 6.64
CA THR A 194 -14.04 -0.37 7.53
C THR A 194 -14.10 0.09 8.98
N ARG A 195 -13.22 1.03 9.38
CA ARG A 195 -13.19 1.53 10.77
C ARG A 195 -13.89 2.88 10.87
N PRO A 196 -14.95 2.99 11.68
CA PRO A 196 -15.63 4.27 11.90
C PRO A 196 -14.69 5.29 12.57
N GLN A 197 -14.99 6.54 12.36
CA GLN A 197 -14.35 7.68 13.06
C GLN A 197 -14.87 7.75 14.49
N LYS A 198 -14.31 8.65 15.32
CA LYS A 198 -14.74 8.84 16.72
C LYS A 198 -16.22 9.21 16.89
N ASN A 199 -16.81 9.84 15.86
CA ASN A 199 -18.21 10.22 15.83
C ASN A 199 -19.13 9.12 15.30
N GLY A 200 -18.63 7.90 15.09
CA GLY A 200 -19.39 6.77 14.56
C GLY A 200 -19.53 6.74 13.05
N THR A 201 -19.23 7.82 12.32
CA THR A 201 -19.38 7.88 10.88
C THR A 201 -18.22 7.24 10.13
N TYR A 202 -18.47 6.71 8.93
CA TYR A 202 -17.42 6.20 8.04
C TYR A 202 -16.88 7.33 7.15
N ARG A 203 -15.63 7.16 6.71
CA ARG A 203 -14.99 8.10 5.79
C ARG A 203 -15.57 7.97 4.39
N THR A 204 -15.82 9.10 3.74
CA THR A 204 -16.23 9.10 2.33
C THR A 204 -15.08 8.65 1.41
N LEU A 205 -15.42 8.21 0.21
CA LEU A 205 -14.44 7.83 -0.83
C LEU A 205 -13.45 8.95 -1.12
N LYS A 206 -13.93 10.19 -1.18
CA LYS A 206 -13.10 11.38 -1.41
C LYS A 206 -12.09 11.57 -0.27
N GLN A 207 -12.55 11.52 0.98
CA GLN A 207 -11.67 11.65 2.15
C GLN A 207 -10.54 10.61 2.14
N ILE A 208 -10.87 9.35 1.83
CA ILE A 208 -9.87 8.29 1.77
C ILE A 208 -8.92 8.48 0.58
N ALA A 209 -9.41 8.95 -0.58
CA ALA A 209 -8.57 9.28 -1.73
C ALA A 209 -7.57 10.38 -1.38
N ASP A 210 -8.01 11.46 -0.73
CA ASP A 210 -7.18 12.55 -0.28
C ASP A 210 -6.13 12.08 0.74
N MET A 211 -6.51 11.27 1.73
CA MET A 211 -5.60 10.66 2.70
C MET A 211 -4.50 9.83 2.04
N MET A 212 -4.84 9.12 0.96
CA MET A 212 -3.91 8.25 0.24
C MET A 212 -3.15 8.95 -0.89
N GLY A 213 -3.51 10.18 -1.27
CA GLY A 213 -2.93 10.87 -2.42
C GLY A 213 -3.21 10.15 -3.74
N HIS A 214 -4.45 9.72 -3.93
CA HIS A 214 -4.99 9.19 -5.18
C HIS A 214 -6.06 10.13 -5.72
N ASP A 215 -6.30 10.09 -7.05
CA ASP A 215 -7.59 10.54 -7.55
C ASP A 215 -8.69 9.50 -7.24
N THR A 216 -9.95 9.93 -7.34
CA THR A 216 -11.12 9.10 -7.03
C THR A 216 -11.25 7.90 -7.97
N ASP A 217 -10.86 8.04 -9.24
CA ASP A 217 -10.99 6.97 -10.25
C ASP A 217 -9.99 5.84 -10.00
N THR A 218 -8.73 6.18 -9.71
CA THR A 218 -7.70 5.20 -9.33
C THR A 218 -8.10 4.46 -8.07
N LYS A 219 -8.74 5.14 -7.12
CA LYS A 219 -9.20 4.53 -5.88
C LYS A 219 -10.34 3.55 -6.12
N ASN A 220 -11.36 3.94 -6.90
CA ASN A 220 -12.49 3.06 -7.17
C ASN A 220 -12.05 1.73 -7.79
N LYS A 221 -11.12 1.77 -8.75
CA LYS A 221 -10.57 0.56 -9.39
C LYS A 221 -9.84 -0.38 -8.42
N ASN A 222 -9.09 0.18 -7.46
CA ASN A 222 -8.19 -0.61 -6.62
C ASN A 222 -8.78 -1.02 -5.27
N TYR A 223 -9.75 -0.25 -4.74
CA TYR A 223 -10.22 -0.40 -3.36
C TYR A 223 -11.75 -0.52 -3.23
N ALA A 224 -12.53 -0.50 -4.33
CA ALA A 224 -13.98 -0.74 -4.31
C ALA A 224 -14.34 -2.05 -3.61
N ARG A 225 -13.47 -3.07 -3.73
CA ARG A 225 -13.62 -4.36 -3.06
C ARG A 225 -13.72 -4.29 -1.52
N PHE A 226 -13.27 -3.21 -0.90
CA PHE A 226 -13.36 -3.02 0.55
C PHE A 226 -14.70 -2.39 0.96
N GLN A 227 -15.47 -1.85 0.03
CA GLN A 227 -16.78 -1.23 0.30
C GLN A 227 -17.89 -2.24 0.44
N THR A 228 -17.86 -3.31 -0.36
CA THR A 228 -18.95 -4.31 -0.44
C THR A 228 -19.11 -5.16 0.83
N LYS A 229 -18.10 -5.19 1.71
CA LYS A 229 -18.18 -5.91 2.98
C LYS A 229 -18.94 -5.15 4.08
N ASN A 230 -19.25 -3.86 3.89
CA ASN A 230 -19.93 -3.03 4.89
C ASN A 230 -21.37 -2.65 4.49
N LEU A 231 -21.81 -3.08 3.33
CA LEU A 231 -23.23 -3.04 2.97
C LEU A 231 -23.82 -4.37 3.47
N ASP A 232 -24.09 -4.42 4.77
CA ASP A 232 -24.97 -5.44 5.32
C ASP A 232 -26.40 -5.05 4.93
N MET A 233 -26.75 -5.34 3.68
CA MET A 233 -28.11 -5.10 3.15
C MET A 233 -29.17 -5.89 3.93
N ALA A 234 -28.77 -6.88 4.73
CA ALA A 234 -29.67 -7.62 5.59
C ALA A 234 -30.12 -6.77 6.79
N SER A 235 -29.20 -5.99 7.41
CA SER A 235 -29.57 -5.11 8.53
C SER A 235 -30.48 -3.97 8.11
N ASP A 236 -30.23 -3.36 6.93
CA ASP A 236 -31.07 -2.29 6.39
C ASP A 236 -32.48 -2.80 6.00
N LEU A 237 -32.58 -4.08 5.58
CA LEU A 237 -33.88 -4.71 5.28
C LEU A 237 -34.62 -5.12 6.57
N GLU A 238 -33.93 -5.50 7.63
CA GLU A 238 -34.53 -5.79 8.94
C GLU A 238 -35.04 -4.52 9.60
N GLU A 239 -34.27 -3.41 9.58
CA GLU A 239 -34.76 -2.10 10.07
C GLU A 239 -36.00 -1.61 9.30
N LEU A 240 -36.02 -1.73 7.97
CA LEU A 240 -37.18 -1.37 7.16
C LEU A 240 -38.41 -2.27 7.41
N GLN A 241 -38.22 -3.52 7.81
CA GLN A 241 -39.30 -4.43 8.16
C GLN A 241 -39.85 -4.14 9.56
N GLU A 242 -39.02 -3.68 10.50
CA GLU A 242 -39.45 -3.26 11.84
C GLU A 242 -40.20 -1.93 11.83
N GLU A 243 -39.89 -0.99 10.91
CA GLU A 243 -40.61 0.27 10.74
C GLU A 243 -41.99 0.11 10.05
N LEU A 244 -42.26 -1.03 9.42
CA LEU A 244 -43.51 -1.30 8.70
C LEU A 244 -44.52 -2.12 9.51
N VAL A 245 -44.22 -2.47 10.76
CA VAL A 245 -45.10 -3.17 11.71
C VAL A 245 -45.57 -2.21 12.80
#